data_95beafadae61d6d287a1f3bdc08cae02
#
_entry.id   95beafadae61d6d287a1f3bdc08cae02
#
_cell.length_a   1.000
_cell.length_b   1.000
_cell.length_c   1.000
_cell.angle_alpha   90.00
_cell.angle_beta   90.00
_cell.angle_gamma   90.00
#
_symmetry.space_group_name_H-M   'P 1'
#
loop_
_entity.id
_entity.type
_entity.pdbx_description
1 polymer ?
#
loop_
_entity_poly.entity_id
_entity_poly.type
_entity_poly.pdbx_seq_one_letter_code
_entity_poly.pdbx_strand_id
1 'polypeptide(L)'
;ALSRRQFICGSAAVAALATTPALAANGVKNLPGGKTEVSLAANKALGSVGGIVELSIKKYGKVAVIRTSKSAKGFAVVNLSCPHAGVIVQQNAGGWICPGPRGHGSEFGMNGALKIGPANSGLKPIKFTANSKAVVIS
;
A
#
# COMPACT_ATOMS: atom_id res chain seq x y z
N ALA A 1 -3.22 -18.39 -36.90
CA ALA A 1 -2.04 -17.97 -36.17
C ALA A 1 -2.41 -17.73 -34.73
N LEU A 2 -1.79 -18.40 -33.83
CA LEU A 2 -1.88 -18.10 -32.41
C LEU A 2 -1.50 -16.66 -32.22
N SER A 3 -2.45 -15.88 -31.77
CA SER A 3 -2.23 -14.48 -31.64
C SER A 3 -1.12 -14.25 -30.59
N ARG A 4 -0.16 -13.45 -30.96
CA ARG A 4 0.87 -12.96 -30.04
C ARG A 4 0.24 -12.34 -28.78
N ARG A 5 -0.99 -11.90 -28.90
CA ARG A 5 -1.77 -11.35 -27.80
C ARG A 5 -2.05 -12.37 -26.71
N GLN A 6 -2.38 -13.60 -27.06
CA GLN A 6 -2.62 -14.64 -26.05
C GLN A 6 -1.37 -15.00 -25.28
N PHE A 7 -0.24 -15.06 -25.97
CA PHE A 7 1.04 -15.32 -25.34
C PHE A 7 1.42 -14.20 -24.36
N ILE A 8 1.26 -12.94 -24.76
CA ILE A 8 1.58 -11.78 -23.92
C ILE A 8 0.68 -11.76 -22.69
N CYS A 9 -0.62 -12.01 -22.86
CA CYS A 9 -1.54 -12.06 -21.74
C CYS A 9 -1.19 -13.18 -20.75
N GLY A 10 -0.80 -14.34 -21.25
CA GLY A 10 -0.39 -15.45 -20.41
C GLY A 10 0.87 -15.12 -19.59
N SER A 11 1.86 -14.52 -20.21
CA SER A 11 3.08 -14.11 -19.53
C SER A 11 2.81 -13.05 -18.46
N ALA A 12 1.98 -12.06 -18.76
CA ALA A 12 1.62 -11.04 -17.80
C ALA A 12 0.87 -11.62 -16.59
N ALA A 13 -0.03 -12.57 -16.82
CA ALA A 13 -0.75 -13.23 -15.74
C ALA A 13 0.18 -14.04 -14.82
N VAL A 14 1.13 -14.76 -15.38
CA VAL A 14 2.13 -15.52 -14.61
C VAL A 14 3.01 -14.58 -13.79
N ALA A 15 3.47 -13.49 -14.38
CA ALA A 15 4.28 -12.49 -13.66
C ALA A 15 3.50 -11.88 -12.49
N ALA A 16 2.20 -11.59 -12.68
CA ALA A 16 1.35 -11.04 -11.63
C ALA A 16 1.14 -12.01 -10.46
N LEU A 17 1.15 -13.32 -10.72
CA LEU A 17 1.04 -14.34 -9.67
C LEU A 17 2.34 -14.55 -8.90
N ALA A 18 3.48 -14.31 -9.52
CA ALA A 18 4.78 -14.53 -8.91
C ALA A 18 5.14 -13.47 -7.87
N THR A 19 4.66 -12.26 -8.03
CA THR A 19 4.94 -11.13 -7.15
C THR A 19 3.71 -10.27 -6.97
N THR A 20 3.54 -9.70 -5.78
CA THR A 20 2.47 -8.76 -5.49
C THR A 20 3.07 -7.39 -5.14
N PRO A 21 3.59 -6.66 -6.13
CA PRO A 21 4.09 -5.32 -5.85
C PRO A 21 2.94 -4.39 -5.47
N ALA A 22 3.27 -3.37 -4.71
CA ALA A 22 2.31 -2.31 -4.43
C ALA A 22 1.92 -1.61 -5.73
N LEU A 23 0.63 -1.42 -5.93
CA LEU A 23 0.09 -0.79 -7.12
C LEU A 23 -0.31 0.65 -6.82
N ALA A 24 -0.24 1.50 -7.83
CA ALA A 24 -0.81 2.85 -7.74
C ALA A 24 -2.32 2.75 -7.58
N ALA A 25 -2.88 3.57 -6.68
CA ALA A 25 -4.31 3.59 -6.43
C ALA A 25 -5.10 4.14 -7.62
N ASN A 26 -6.20 3.48 -7.93
CA ASN A 26 -7.19 3.96 -8.89
C ASN A 26 -8.46 4.38 -8.15
N GLY A 27 -9.36 5.08 -8.83
CA GLY A 27 -10.65 5.44 -8.25
C GLY A 27 -10.53 6.24 -6.96
N VAL A 28 -9.57 7.13 -6.88
CA VAL A 28 -9.34 7.99 -5.73
C VAL A 28 -10.13 9.29 -5.90
N LYS A 29 -10.90 9.65 -4.88
CA LYS A 29 -11.68 10.89 -4.87
C LYS A 29 -11.33 11.71 -3.64
N ASN A 30 -11.20 13.01 -3.84
CA ASN A 30 -11.07 13.95 -2.73
C ASN A 30 -12.48 14.35 -2.26
N LEU A 31 -12.72 14.17 -0.97
CA LEU A 31 -13.99 14.51 -0.34
C LEU A 31 -13.85 15.80 0.48
N PRO A 32 -14.97 16.48 0.77
CA PRO A 32 -14.95 17.65 1.65
C PRO A 32 -14.34 17.32 3.01
N GLY A 33 -13.68 18.31 3.63
CA GLY A 33 -13.06 18.14 4.92
C GLY A 33 -11.66 17.49 4.88
N GLY A 34 -11.02 17.46 3.71
CA GLY A 34 -9.67 16.91 3.55
C GLY A 34 -9.61 15.40 3.58
N LYS A 35 -10.73 14.73 3.35
CA LYS A 35 -10.81 13.27 3.28
C LYS A 35 -10.51 12.76 1.87
N THR A 36 -10.01 11.54 1.79
CA THR A 36 -9.73 10.88 0.53
C THR A 36 -10.41 9.52 0.49
N GLU A 37 -11.23 9.29 -0.52
CA GLU A 37 -11.91 8.01 -0.72
C GLU A 37 -11.14 7.16 -1.74
N VAL A 38 -10.92 5.90 -1.39
CA VAL A 38 -10.27 4.92 -2.26
C VAL A 38 -11.29 3.81 -2.55
N SER A 39 -11.67 3.69 -3.83
CA SER A 39 -12.65 2.69 -4.26
C SER A 39 -12.07 1.29 -4.24
N LEU A 40 -12.73 0.35 -3.59
CA LEU A 40 -12.32 -1.06 -3.58
C LEU A 40 -12.54 -1.72 -4.94
N ALA A 41 -13.61 -1.36 -5.63
CA ALA A 41 -13.90 -1.91 -6.96
C ALA A 41 -12.83 -1.53 -7.99
N ALA A 42 -12.28 -0.32 -7.89
CA ALA A 42 -11.22 0.15 -8.77
C ALA A 42 -9.83 -0.40 -8.39
N ASN A 43 -9.68 -0.91 -7.16
CA ASN A 43 -8.41 -1.41 -6.63
C ASN A 43 -8.53 -2.88 -6.24
N LYS A 44 -8.51 -3.74 -7.24
CA LYS A 44 -8.69 -5.19 -7.07
C LYS A 44 -7.68 -5.82 -6.10
N ALA A 45 -6.49 -5.25 -5.98
CA ALA A 45 -5.48 -5.70 -5.04
C ALA A 45 -6.01 -5.69 -3.59
N LEU A 46 -6.87 -4.75 -3.25
CA LEU A 46 -7.48 -4.65 -1.93
C LEU A 46 -8.61 -5.67 -1.70
N GLY A 47 -8.94 -6.46 -2.69
CA GLY A 47 -9.87 -7.58 -2.55
C GLY A 47 -9.27 -8.81 -1.90
N SER A 48 -7.97 -8.89 -1.79
CA SER A 48 -7.24 -10.03 -1.22
C SER A 48 -6.39 -9.59 -0.05
N VAL A 49 -6.31 -10.43 0.98
CA VAL A 49 -5.43 -10.19 2.12
C VAL A 49 -3.97 -10.11 1.64
N GLY A 50 -3.26 -9.11 2.10
CA GLY A 50 -1.89 -8.84 1.66
C GLY A 50 -1.80 -7.89 0.46
N GLY A 51 -2.91 -7.51 -0.13
CA GLY A 51 -2.94 -6.52 -1.20
C GLY A 51 -2.56 -5.13 -0.69
N ILE A 52 -1.78 -4.41 -1.48
CA ILE A 52 -1.26 -3.09 -1.13
C ILE A 52 -1.48 -2.13 -2.28
N VAL A 53 -1.97 -0.96 -1.97
CA VAL A 53 -2.16 0.13 -2.93
C VAL A 53 -1.51 1.39 -2.37
N GLU A 54 -0.69 2.05 -3.18
CA GLU A 54 -0.02 3.29 -2.81
C GLU A 54 -0.71 4.50 -3.46
N LEU A 55 -0.80 5.58 -2.74
CA LEU A 55 -1.31 6.84 -3.25
C LEU A 55 -0.61 8.02 -2.58
N SER A 56 -0.70 9.18 -3.21
CA SER A 56 -0.21 10.43 -2.61
C SER A 56 -1.39 11.27 -2.16
N ILE A 57 -1.37 11.66 -0.89
CA ILE A 57 -2.38 12.54 -0.31
C ILE A 57 -1.69 13.84 0.06
N LYS A 58 -2.24 14.95 -0.37
CA LYS A 58 -1.63 16.28 -0.18
C LYS A 58 -1.25 16.55 1.29
N LYS A 59 -2.07 16.09 2.22
CA LYS A 59 -1.88 16.29 3.66
C LYS A 59 -0.78 15.40 4.24
N TYR A 60 -0.62 14.19 3.72
CA TYR A 60 0.25 13.16 4.31
C TYR A 60 1.46 12.79 3.46
N GLY A 61 1.47 13.15 2.18
CA GLY A 61 2.44 12.65 1.24
C GLY A 61 2.12 11.23 0.78
N LYS A 62 3.12 10.38 0.66
CA LYS A 62 2.93 9.01 0.22
C LYS A 62 2.34 8.14 1.31
N VAL A 63 1.28 7.41 0.96
CA VAL A 63 0.47 6.61 1.88
C VAL A 63 0.22 5.24 1.25
N ALA A 64 0.16 4.20 2.04
CA ALA A 64 -0.25 2.87 1.61
C ALA A 64 -1.54 2.45 2.30
N VAL A 65 -2.42 1.81 1.55
CA VAL A 65 -3.59 1.10 2.05
C VAL A 65 -3.32 -0.39 1.89
N ILE A 66 -3.41 -1.12 2.97
CA ILE A 66 -3.09 -2.55 3.03
C ILE A 66 -4.31 -3.33 3.48
N ARG A 67 -4.63 -4.40 2.75
CA ARG A 67 -5.67 -5.33 3.19
C ARG A 67 -5.09 -6.30 4.20
N THR A 68 -5.52 -6.22 5.45
CA THR A 68 -4.98 -7.03 6.55
C THR A 68 -5.82 -8.24 6.89
N SER A 69 -7.13 -8.20 6.60
CA SER A 69 -8.03 -9.32 6.83
C SER A 69 -9.22 -9.28 5.88
N LYS A 70 -10.03 -10.34 5.89
CA LYS A 70 -11.20 -10.45 5.03
C LYS A 70 -12.39 -9.59 5.47
N SER A 71 -12.35 -9.06 6.69
CA SER A 71 -13.47 -8.24 7.20
C SER A 71 -13.58 -6.92 6.42
N ALA A 72 -14.76 -6.33 6.42
CA ALA A 72 -15.00 -5.06 5.73
C ALA A 72 -14.12 -3.92 6.26
N LYS A 73 -13.66 -4.01 7.49
CA LYS A 73 -12.77 -3.04 8.13
C LYS A 73 -11.31 -3.52 8.24
N GLY A 74 -10.99 -4.64 7.61
CA GLY A 74 -9.68 -5.28 7.69
C GLY A 74 -8.61 -4.60 6.84
N PHE A 75 -8.32 -3.35 7.13
CA PHE A 75 -7.32 -2.54 6.44
C PHE A 75 -6.35 -1.91 7.43
N ALA A 76 -5.20 -1.53 6.93
CA ALA A 76 -4.28 -0.61 7.59
C ALA A 76 -3.94 0.50 6.60
N VAL A 77 -3.84 1.72 7.10
CA VAL A 77 -3.41 2.87 6.31
C VAL A 77 -2.22 3.48 7.01
N VAL A 78 -1.09 3.54 6.33
CA VAL A 78 0.16 4.01 6.91
C VAL A 78 0.82 5.05 6.03
N ASN A 79 1.50 5.99 6.69
CA ASN A 79 2.36 6.94 6.02
C ASN A 79 3.67 6.25 5.67
N LEU A 80 4.12 6.36 4.44
CA LEU A 80 5.33 5.71 3.95
C LEU A 80 6.61 6.51 4.24
N SER A 81 6.52 7.59 4.99
CA SER A 81 7.70 8.32 5.45
C SER A 81 8.30 7.63 6.66
N CYS A 82 9.55 7.21 6.57
CA CYS A 82 10.26 6.57 7.67
C CYS A 82 10.37 7.54 8.87
N PRO A 83 9.94 7.15 10.09
CA PRO A 83 10.00 8.03 11.24
C PRO A 83 11.42 8.42 11.63
N HIS A 84 12.43 7.67 11.22
CA HIS A 84 13.82 7.94 11.53
C HIS A 84 14.37 9.15 10.74
N ALA A 85 14.17 9.17 9.43
CA ALA A 85 14.82 10.17 8.57
C ALA A 85 13.88 10.78 7.51
N GLY A 86 12.60 10.47 7.52
CA GLY A 86 11.65 10.98 6.54
C GLY A 86 11.81 10.41 5.14
N VAL A 87 12.63 9.41 4.95
CA VAL A 87 12.82 8.73 3.66
C VAL A 87 11.59 7.88 3.37
N ILE A 88 11.13 7.91 2.12
CA ILE A 88 10.00 7.08 1.71
C ILE A 88 10.43 5.61 1.69
N VAL A 89 9.75 4.79 2.49
CA VAL A 89 10.04 3.35 2.55
C VAL A 89 9.55 2.66 1.29
N GLN A 90 10.19 1.54 0.97
CA GLN A 90 9.84 0.70 -0.18
C GLN A 90 9.33 -0.65 0.30
N GLN A 91 8.49 -1.27 -0.51
CA GLN A 91 8.00 -2.60 -0.23
C GLN A 91 9.14 -3.63 -0.27
N ASN A 92 9.19 -4.50 0.71
CA ASN A 92 10.22 -5.55 0.81
C ASN A 92 9.67 -6.79 1.53
N ALA A 93 9.63 -7.93 0.84
CA ALA A 93 9.32 -9.24 1.42
C ALA A 93 8.10 -9.25 2.36
N GLY A 94 7.00 -8.68 1.93
CA GLY A 94 5.76 -8.63 2.73
C GLY A 94 5.76 -7.58 3.82
N GLY A 95 6.63 -6.60 3.73
CA GLY A 95 6.71 -5.46 4.63
C GLY A 95 7.32 -4.27 3.93
N TRP A 96 8.00 -3.43 4.68
CA TRP A 96 8.61 -2.21 4.19
C TRP A 96 10.05 -2.09 4.67
N ILE A 97 10.88 -1.47 3.86
CA ILE A 97 12.27 -1.17 4.21
C ILE A 97 12.57 0.30 3.91
N CYS A 98 13.34 0.92 4.78
CA CYS A 98 13.89 2.25 4.57
C CYS A 98 15.14 2.10 3.69
N PRO A 99 15.09 2.46 2.39
CA PRO A 99 16.14 2.09 1.45
C PRO A 99 17.32 3.04 1.46
N GLY A 100 18.40 2.55 0.87
CA GLY A 100 19.53 3.35 0.42
C GLY A 100 20.42 3.88 1.50
N PRO A 101 21.39 4.72 1.12
CA PRO A 101 22.39 5.21 2.06
C PRO A 101 21.83 6.16 3.11
N ARG A 102 20.67 6.75 2.88
CA ARG A 102 20.00 7.60 3.86
C ARG A 102 19.03 6.85 4.76
N GLY A 103 18.63 5.65 4.36
CA GLY A 103 17.56 4.91 5.02
C GLY A 103 18.01 4.05 6.18
N HIS A 104 19.27 3.74 6.29
CA HIS A 104 19.84 2.94 7.38
C HIS A 104 19.24 1.54 7.56
N GLY A 105 18.38 1.07 6.65
CA GLY A 105 17.88 -0.28 6.64
C GLY A 105 16.81 -0.62 7.68
N SER A 106 16.10 0.36 8.21
CA SER A 106 14.95 0.07 9.09
C SER A 106 13.91 -0.75 8.36
N GLU A 107 13.40 -1.79 9.01
CA GLU A 107 12.38 -2.66 8.44
C GLU A 107 11.08 -2.60 9.24
N PHE A 108 9.98 -2.71 8.51
CA PHE A 108 8.62 -2.64 9.07
C PHE A 108 7.77 -3.78 8.54
N GLY A 109 6.86 -4.25 9.36
CA GLY A 109 5.86 -5.22 8.93
C GLY A 109 4.89 -4.63 7.90
N MET A 110 4.07 -5.48 7.31
CA MET A 110 3.11 -5.08 6.29
C MET A 110 2.18 -3.98 6.80
N ASN A 111 1.74 -4.06 8.05
CA ASN A 111 0.88 -3.05 8.69
C ASN A 111 1.65 -1.82 9.22
N GLY A 112 2.94 -1.73 8.96
CA GLY A 112 3.78 -0.64 9.41
C GLY A 112 4.45 -0.82 10.76
N ALA A 113 4.26 -1.94 11.45
CA ALA A 113 4.89 -2.20 12.74
C ALA A 113 6.41 -2.28 12.61
N LEU A 114 7.14 -1.65 13.51
CA LEU A 114 8.61 -1.70 13.50
C LEU A 114 9.11 -3.12 13.75
N LYS A 115 10.03 -3.57 12.91
CA LYS A 115 10.74 -4.84 13.07
C LYS A 115 12.21 -4.65 13.41
N ILE A 116 12.89 -3.83 12.64
CA ILE A 116 14.34 -3.59 12.78
C ILE A 116 14.59 -2.09 12.73
N GLY A 117 15.33 -1.59 13.75
CA GLY A 117 15.78 -0.20 13.79
C GLY A 117 16.88 0.08 12.76
N PRO A 118 17.36 1.32 12.68
CA PRO A 118 17.41 2.35 13.75
C PRO A 118 16.17 3.20 14.00
N ALA A 119 15.10 3.04 13.23
CA ALA A 119 13.85 3.74 13.57
C ALA A 119 13.37 3.36 14.98
N ASN A 120 12.78 4.31 15.68
CA ASN A 120 12.32 4.11 17.07
C ASN A 120 10.85 3.74 17.16
N SER A 121 10.12 3.84 16.06
CA SER A 121 8.69 3.55 16.01
C SER A 121 8.33 2.99 14.65
N GLY A 122 7.15 2.38 14.55
CA GLY A 122 6.61 1.93 13.27
C GLY A 122 6.21 3.09 12.35
N LEU A 123 5.81 2.76 11.14
CA LEU A 123 5.25 3.73 10.22
C LEU A 123 3.98 4.34 10.83
N LYS A 124 3.83 5.63 10.68
CA LYS A 124 2.72 6.35 11.32
C LYS A 124 1.38 5.91 10.73
N PRO A 125 0.47 5.36 11.55
CA PRO A 125 -0.86 5.00 11.07
C PRO A 125 -1.69 6.27 10.81
N ILE A 126 -2.58 6.16 9.82
CA ILE A 126 -3.47 7.25 9.44
C ILE A 126 -4.90 6.81 9.71
N LYS A 127 -5.70 7.70 10.28
CA LYS A 127 -7.10 7.42 10.55
C LYS A 127 -7.88 7.19 9.27
N PHE A 128 -8.72 6.19 9.28
CA PHE A 128 -9.58 5.86 8.16
C PHE A 128 -10.88 5.22 8.64
N THR A 129 -11.85 5.19 7.78
CA THR A 129 -13.05 4.36 7.90
C THR A 129 -13.14 3.48 6.67
N ALA A 130 -13.71 2.29 6.82
CA ALA A 130 -13.83 1.36 5.70
C ALA A 130 -15.19 0.67 5.73
N ASN A 131 -15.68 0.35 4.54
CA ASN A 131 -16.86 -0.48 4.35
C ASN A 131 -16.60 -1.43 3.16
N SER A 132 -17.63 -2.14 2.72
CA SER A 132 -17.51 -3.10 1.61
C SER A 132 -17.21 -2.44 0.25
N LYS A 133 -17.28 -1.13 0.14
CA LYS A 133 -17.14 -0.39 -1.13
C LYS A 133 -15.90 0.48 -1.20
N ALA A 134 -15.49 1.06 -0.09
CA ALA A 134 -14.40 2.04 -0.08
C ALA A 134 -13.69 2.16 1.26
N VAL A 135 -12.47 2.66 1.20
CA VAL A 135 -11.70 3.11 2.35
C VAL A 135 -11.65 4.64 2.28
N VAL A 136 -12.06 5.29 3.35
CA VAL A 136 -12.05 6.76 3.45
C VAL A 136 -10.98 7.16 4.46
N ILE A 137 -9.97 7.84 3.98
CA ILE A 137 -8.82 8.30 4.77
C ILE A 137 -9.12 9.73 5.24
N SER A 138 -8.98 9.93 6.52
CA SER A 138 -9.32 11.22 7.15
C SER A 138 -8.15 12.20 7.20
#